data_d6eec19339bc0022da8b534fa8687117
#
_entry.id   d6eec19339bc0022da8b534fa8687117
#
_cell.length_a   1.000
_cell.length_b   1.000
_cell.length_c   1.000
_cell.angle_alpha   90.00
_cell.angle_beta   90.00
_cell.angle_gamma   90.00
#
_symmetry.space_group_name_H-M   'P 1'
#
loop_
_entity.id
_entity.type
_entity.pdbx_description
1 polymer ?
#
loop_
_entity_poly.entity_id
_entity_poly.type
_entity_poly.pdbx_seq_one_letter_code
_entity_poly.pdbx_strand_id
1 'polypeptide(L)'
;MQPTIIKKEAFQAIGISITTNNELEMSSAGKIPHLWNQYFQEQITNQIPNKTTQTETLALYSNYESDETGRYTYTIGVPVSTVIDTPENMTSFTIPAATYAVFTTRKGPLSEIIAEAWQDIWNWSKENKRAFTTDFELYDERTFDPNDAQVDIYIALA
;
A
#
# COMPACT_ATOMS: atom_id res chain seq x y z
N MET A 1 -10.72 -0.86 16.26
CA MET A 1 -9.37 -1.37 15.93
C MET A 1 -8.33 -0.43 16.51
N GLN A 2 -7.41 -0.96 17.28
CA GLN A 2 -6.35 -0.18 17.93
C GLN A 2 -5.03 -0.38 17.16
N PRO A 3 -4.42 0.69 16.66
CA PRO A 3 -3.14 0.55 15.99
C PRO A 3 -1.98 0.36 16.96
N THR A 4 -0.91 -0.25 16.45
CA THR A 4 0.39 -0.31 17.11
C THR A 4 1.24 0.82 16.55
N ILE A 5 1.91 1.56 17.42
CA ILE A 5 2.77 2.67 16.99
C ILE A 5 4.20 2.16 16.86
N ILE A 6 4.78 2.28 15.66
CA ILE A 6 6.16 1.88 15.41
C ILE A 6 6.91 2.95 14.63
N LYS A 7 8.23 2.96 14.79
CA LYS A 7 9.13 3.76 13.95
C LYS A 7 9.76 2.85 12.91
N LYS A 8 9.89 3.34 11.69
CA LYS A 8 10.48 2.60 10.59
C LYS A 8 11.46 3.50 9.85
N GLU A 9 12.62 2.95 9.51
CA GLU A 9 13.60 3.66 8.72
C GLU A 9 13.17 3.79 7.27
N ALA A 10 13.80 4.72 6.54
CA ALA A 10 13.55 4.88 5.11
C ALA A 10 13.89 3.59 4.36
N PHE A 11 13.11 3.28 3.34
CA PHE A 11 13.37 2.13 2.47
C PHE A 11 12.94 2.45 1.05
N GLN A 12 13.35 1.60 0.11
CA GLN A 12 13.07 1.79 -1.32
C GLN A 12 12.17 0.68 -1.84
N ALA A 13 11.35 1.01 -2.85
CA ALA A 13 10.46 0.07 -3.51
C ALA A 13 10.40 0.35 -5.00
N ILE A 14 10.08 -0.67 -5.79
CA ILE A 14 9.84 -0.56 -7.23
C ILE A 14 8.49 -1.20 -7.54
N GLY A 15 7.71 -0.58 -8.41
CA GLY A 15 6.42 -1.12 -8.82
C GLY A 15 5.78 -0.39 -9.97
N ILE A 16 4.51 -0.71 -10.21
CA ILE A 16 3.68 -0.06 -11.22
C ILE A 16 2.66 0.83 -10.53
N SER A 17 2.33 1.96 -11.16
CA SER A 17 1.59 3.03 -10.49
C SER A 17 0.45 3.59 -11.34
N ILE A 18 -0.56 4.10 -10.66
CA ILE A 18 -1.64 4.91 -11.22
C ILE A 18 -1.90 6.12 -10.32
N THR A 19 -2.55 7.13 -10.87
CA THR A 19 -3.10 8.24 -10.09
C THR A 19 -4.61 8.07 -10.01
N THR A 20 -5.16 8.17 -8.80
CA THR A 20 -6.60 7.97 -8.56
C THR A 20 -7.04 8.77 -7.33
N ASN A 21 -8.29 8.58 -6.90
CA ASN A 21 -8.82 9.13 -5.65
C ASN A 21 -9.86 8.17 -5.06
N ASN A 22 -10.20 8.37 -3.80
CA ASN A 22 -11.13 7.48 -3.10
C ASN A 22 -12.53 7.51 -3.70
N GLU A 23 -13.01 8.66 -4.14
CA GLU A 23 -14.33 8.77 -4.79
C GLU A 23 -14.40 7.88 -6.02
N LEU A 24 -13.37 7.93 -6.88
CA LEU A 24 -13.30 7.10 -8.08
C LEU A 24 -13.23 5.62 -7.73
N GLU A 25 -12.42 5.25 -6.73
CA GLU A 25 -12.24 3.84 -6.34
C GLU A 25 -13.47 3.25 -5.67
N MET A 26 -14.32 4.06 -5.06
CA MET A 26 -15.60 3.62 -4.50
C MET A 26 -16.68 3.44 -5.57
N SER A 27 -16.42 3.83 -6.80
CA SER A 27 -17.32 3.69 -7.94
C SER A 27 -16.94 2.48 -8.79
N SER A 28 -17.77 2.14 -9.79
CA SER A 28 -17.48 1.08 -10.75
C SER A 28 -16.33 1.44 -11.72
N ALA A 29 -15.89 2.71 -11.73
CA ALA A 29 -14.82 3.20 -12.58
C ALA A 29 -13.44 3.14 -11.90
N GLY A 30 -13.32 2.50 -10.74
CA GLY A 30 -12.05 2.38 -10.02
C GLY A 30 -10.96 1.71 -10.83
N LYS A 31 -9.72 2.15 -10.64
CA LYS A 31 -8.56 1.67 -11.40
C LYS A 31 -7.73 0.64 -10.67
N ILE A 32 -7.84 0.58 -9.35
CA ILE A 32 -7.03 -0.31 -8.50
C ILE A 32 -7.19 -1.78 -8.87
N PRO A 33 -8.42 -2.32 -9.08
CA PRO A 33 -8.55 -3.73 -9.46
C PRO A 33 -7.84 -4.07 -10.77
N HIS A 34 -7.87 -3.15 -11.75
CA HIS A 34 -7.16 -3.36 -13.02
C HIS A 34 -5.65 -3.37 -12.83
N LEU A 35 -5.12 -2.54 -11.94
CA LEU A 35 -3.69 -2.51 -11.66
C LEU A 35 -3.23 -3.82 -11.02
N TRP A 36 -4.02 -4.37 -10.08
CA TRP A 36 -3.73 -5.68 -9.48
C TRP A 36 -3.75 -6.79 -10.51
N ASN A 37 -4.73 -6.78 -11.44
CA ASN A 37 -4.78 -7.76 -12.53
C ASN A 37 -3.53 -7.66 -13.41
N GLN A 38 -3.13 -6.47 -13.79
CA GLN A 38 -1.92 -6.24 -14.58
C GLN A 38 -0.68 -6.76 -13.85
N TYR A 39 -0.59 -6.45 -12.56
CA TYR A 39 0.54 -6.87 -11.72
C TYR A 39 0.74 -8.38 -11.74
N PHE A 40 -0.34 -9.14 -11.58
CA PHE A 40 -0.29 -10.60 -11.59
C PHE A 40 -0.12 -11.19 -13.00
N GLN A 41 -0.85 -10.68 -13.98
CA GLN A 41 -0.79 -11.21 -15.35
C GLN A 41 0.58 -11.00 -15.99
N GLU A 42 1.21 -9.86 -15.76
CA GLU A 42 2.52 -9.55 -16.29
C GLU A 42 3.66 -10.03 -15.38
N GLN A 43 3.34 -10.68 -14.29
CA GLN A 43 4.33 -11.19 -13.32
C GLN A 43 5.35 -10.13 -12.93
N ILE A 44 4.86 -8.97 -12.53
CA ILE A 44 5.68 -7.79 -12.23
C ILE A 44 6.72 -8.08 -11.15
N THR A 45 6.34 -8.82 -10.10
CA THR A 45 7.28 -9.18 -9.02
C THR A 45 8.54 -9.86 -9.59
N ASN A 46 8.37 -10.75 -10.55
CA ASN A 46 9.50 -11.50 -11.13
C ASN A 46 10.42 -10.63 -11.99
N GLN A 47 9.95 -9.47 -12.42
CA GLN A 47 10.73 -8.54 -13.25
C GLN A 47 11.53 -7.53 -12.41
N ILE A 48 11.27 -7.43 -11.11
CA ILE A 48 11.92 -6.45 -10.25
C ILE A 48 13.22 -7.04 -9.70
N PRO A 49 14.36 -6.40 -9.96
CA PRO A 49 15.65 -6.84 -9.40
C PRO A 49 15.85 -6.34 -7.98
N ASN A 50 16.79 -6.98 -7.28
CA ASN A 50 17.27 -6.54 -5.96
C ASN A 50 16.20 -6.54 -4.86
N LYS A 51 15.22 -7.44 -4.95
CA LYS A 51 14.20 -7.59 -3.91
C LYS A 51 14.83 -7.98 -2.58
N THR A 52 14.35 -7.35 -1.49
CA THR A 52 14.82 -7.65 -0.12
C THR A 52 14.02 -8.80 0.51
N THR A 53 12.92 -9.19 -0.10
CA THR A 53 12.04 -10.26 0.39
C THR A 53 11.45 -11.03 -0.78
N GLN A 54 11.04 -12.28 -0.55
CA GLN A 54 10.40 -13.11 -1.57
C GLN A 54 8.89 -13.25 -1.35
N THR A 55 8.35 -12.74 -0.23
CA THR A 55 6.97 -12.99 0.17
C THR A 55 6.14 -11.72 0.32
N GLU A 56 6.76 -10.53 0.30
CA GLU A 56 6.05 -9.28 0.56
C GLU A 56 5.76 -8.52 -0.72
N THR A 57 4.50 -8.08 -0.84
CA THR A 57 4.06 -7.12 -1.86
C THR A 57 3.48 -5.93 -1.13
N LEU A 58 3.75 -4.72 -1.62
CA LEU A 58 3.28 -3.49 -1.01
C LEU A 58 2.27 -2.80 -1.93
N ALA A 59 1.23 -2.24 -1.34
CA ALA A 59 0.36 -1.28 -2.01
C ALA A 59 0.64 0.06 -1.36
N LEU A 60 1.29 0.96 -2.10
CA LEU A 60 1.75 2.26 -1.60
C LEU A 60 0.76 3.36 -2.00
N TYR A 61 0.45 4.22 -1.03
CA TYR A 61 -0.31 5.45 -1.24
C TYR A 61 0.64 6.62 -1.02
N SER A 62 0.91 7.39 -2.06
CA SER A 62 1.89 8.48 -2.00
C SER A 62 1.45 9.66 -2.85
N ASN A 63 2.25 10.73 -2.86
CA ASN A 63 1.98 11.93 -3.65
C ASN A 63 0.57 12.45 -3.44
N TYR A 64 0.12 12.48 -2.19
CA TYR A 64 -1.19 12.99 -1.84
C TYR A 64 -1.32 14.45 -2.27
N GLU A 65 -2.39 14.78 -3.00
CA GLU A 65 -2.71 16.14 -3.39
C GLU A 65 -3.08 16.99 -2.18
N SER A 66 -3.79 16.41 -1.24
CA SER A 66 -4.23 17.07 -0.02
C SER A 66 -4.39 16.05 1.11
N ASP A 67 -5.60 15.64 1.39
CA ASP A 67 -5.96 14.64 2.40
C ASP A 67 -6.60 13.42 1.72
N GLU A 68 -7.42 12.66 2.45
CA GLU A 68 -8.11 11.48 1.93
C GLU A 68 -9.14 11.79 0.83
N THR A 69 -9.46 13.05 0.60
CA THR A 69 -10.41 13.47 -0.44
C THR A 69 -9.74 13.82 -1.76
N GLY A 70 -8.43 14.06 -1.76
CA GLY A 70 -7.67 14.44 -2.95
C GLY A 70 -7.14 13.24 -3.73
N ARG A 71 -6.46 13.54 -4.82
CA ARG A 71 -5.78 12.52 -5.63
C ARG A 71 -4.54 12.00 -4.91
N TYR A 72 -4.18 10.77 -5.21
CA TYR A 72 -2.93 10.15 -4.75
C TYR A 72 -2.39 9.22 -5.82
N THR A 73 -1.12 8.86 -5.68
CA THR A 73 -0.50 7.81 -6.49
C THR A 73 -0.65 6.49 -5.73
N TYR A 74 -1.17 5.49 -6.42
CA TYR A 74 -1.29 4.12 -5.90
C TYR A 74 -0.30 3.24 -6.64
N THR A 75 0.57 2.56 -5.91
CA THR A 75 1.64 1.73 -6.48
C THR A 75 1.58 0.33 -5.91
N ILE A 76 1.65 -0.67 -6.78
CA ILE A 76 1.85 -2.06 -6.35
C ILE A 76 3.28 -2.42 -6.67
N GLY A 77 4.02 -2.88 -5.67
CA GLY A 77 5.43 -3.18 -5.85
C GLY A 77 6.02 -3.98 -4.71
N VAL A 78 7.34 -4.02 -4.67
CA VAL A 78 8.09 -4.77 -3.65
C VAL A 78 9.24 -3.93 -3.12
N PRO A 79 9.64 -4.15 -1.84
CA PRO A 79 10.82 -3.47 -1.30
C PRO A 79 12.08 -4.00 -1.96
N VAL A 80 13.02 -3.08 -2.22
CA VAL A 80 14.30 -3.40 -2.87
C VAL A 80 15.47 -2.80 -2.09
N SER A 81 16.65 -3.37 -2.28
CA SER A 81 17.87 -2.85 -1.66
C SER A 81 18.45 -1.66 -2.44
N THR A 82 18.13 -1.55 -3.73
CA THR A 82 18.57 -0.44 -4.59
C THR A 82 17.59 -0.26 -5.74
N VAL A 83 17.49 0.96 -6.26
CA VAL A 83 16.64 1.30 -7.41
C VAL A 83 17.44 1.46 -8.71
N ILE A 84 18.75 1.12 -8.68
CA ILE A 84 19.67 1.34 -9.80
C ILE A 84 19.18 0.69 -11.11
N ASP A 85 18.64 -0.53 -11.01
CA ASP A 85 18.20 -1.30 -12.17
C ASP A 85 16.68 -1.28 -12.36
N THR A 86 16.02 -0.16 -12.03
CA THR A 86 14.57 -0.03 -12.17
C THR A 86 14.16 -0.24 -13.63
N PRO A 87 13.27 -1.23 -13.93
CA PRO A 87 12.77 -1.43 -15.30
C PRO A 87 12.07 -0.18 -15.85
N GLU A 88 12.16 0.01 -17.18
CA GLU A 88 11.62 1.22 -17.84
C GLU A 88 10.13 1.45 -17.63
N ASN A 89 9.35 0.38 -17.56
CA ASN A 89 7.90 0.45 -17.37
C ASN A 89 7.48 0.55 -15.90
N MET A 90 8.43 0.72 -15.00
CA MET A 90 8.17 0.76 -13.57
C MET A 90 8.65 2.07 -12.95
N THR A 91 8.19 2.34 -11.74
CA THR A 91 8.56 3.53 -10.97
C THR A 91 9.26 3.09 -9.70
N SER A 92 10.31 3.82 -9.33
CA SER A 92 11.01 3.64 -8.06
C SER A 92 10.55 4.68 -7.06
N PHE A 93 10.57 4.30 -5.77
CA PHE A 93 10.16 5.16 -4.68
C PHE A 93 11.15 5.06 -3.53
N THR A 94 11.39 6.17 -2.87
CA THR A 94 12.00 6.19 -1.54
C THR A 94 10.90 6.53 -0.55
N ILE A 95 10.61 5.61 0.35
CA ILE A 95 9.62 5.81 1.42
C ILE A 95 10.38 6.40 2.60
N PRO A 96 10.06 7.65 3.02
CA PRO A 96 10.84 8.31 4.08
C PRO A 96 10.73 7.59 5.42
N ALA A 97 11.73 7.76 6.26
CA ALA A 97 11.64 7.33 7.66
C ALA A 97 10.46 8.04 8.33
N ALA A 98 9.68 7.32 9.09
CA ALA A 98 8.48 7.86 9.72
C ALA A 98 8.03 7.04 10.92
N THR A 99 7.17 7.65 11.72
CA THR A 99 6.41 6.93 12.75
C THR A 99 5.06 6.56 12.15
N TYR A 100 4.69 5.30 12.30
CA TYR A 100 3.45 4.75 11.72
C TYR A 100 2.50 4.26 12.80
N ALA A 101 1.20 4.46 12.55
CA ALA A 101 0.16 3.68 13.20
C ALA A 101 -0.09 2.45 12.31
N VAL A 102 0.13 1.26 12.83
CA VAL A 102 -0.03 0.01 12.09
C VAL A 102 -1.33 -0.66 12.50
N PHE A 103 -2.24 -0.77 11.54
CA PHE A 103 -3.53 -1.41 11.73
C PHE A 103 -3.48 -2.82 11.15
N THR A 104 -3.65 -3.82 12.00
CA THR A 104 -3.72 -5.21 11.55
C THR A 104 -5.19 -5.61 11.39
N THR A 105 -5.58 -6.05 10.21
CA THR A 105 -6.96 -6.45 9.94
C THR A 105 -7.31 -7.73 10.68
N ARG A 106 -8.61 -8.02 10.81
CA ARG A 106 -9.04 -9.37 11.17
C ARG A 106 -8.68 -10.35 10.05
N LYS A 107 -8.80 -11.63 10.29
CA LYS A 107 -8.70 -12.65 9.24
C LYS A 107 -10.05 -12.78 8.52
N GLY A 108 -10.00 -12.88 7.19
CA GLY A 108 -11.20 -13.04 6.39
C GLY A 108 -10.95 -12.79 4.90
N PRO A 109 -12.04 -12.71 4.10
CA PRO A 109 -11.90 -12.43 2.67
C PRO A 109 -11.22 -11.08 2.44
N LEU A 110 -10.23 -11.08 1.57
CA LEU A 110 -9.32 -9.95 1.38
C LEU A 110 -10.08 -8.64 1.06
N SER A 111 -11.06 -8.69 0.16
CA SER A 111 -11.84 -7.52 -0.22
C SER A 111 -12.63 -6.93 0.95
N GLU A 112 -13.14 -7.78 1.84
CA GLU A 112 -13.91 -7.33 3.00
C GLU A 112 -13.01 -6.71 4.08
N ILE A 113 -11.90 -7.38 4.42
CA ILE A 113 -11.03 -6.93 5.51
C ILE A 113 -10.34 -5.61 5.18
N ILE A 114 -9.99 -5.38 3.93
CA ILE A 114 -9.36 -4.12 3.50
C ILE A 114 -10.37 -2.97 3.59
N ALA A 115 -11.57 -3.15 3.09
CA ALA A 115 -12.62 -2.13 3.15
C ALA A 115 -12.98 -1.77 4.60
N GLU A 116 -13.15 -2.77 5.46
CA GLU A 116 -13.44 -2.56 6.89
C GLU A 116 -12.31 -1.80 7.58
N ALA A 117 -11.07 -2.18 7.31
CA ALA A 117 -9.92 -1.54 7.93
C ALA A 117 -9.81 -0.07 7.54
N TRP A 118 -10.03 0.28 6.28
CA TRP A 118 -10.00 1.67 5.84
C TRP A 118 -11.13 2.50 6.43
N GLN A 119 -12.31 1.93 6.63
CA GLN A 119 -13.39 2.62 7.36
C GLN A 119 -12.95 2.95 8.78
N ASP A 120 -12.34 2.00 9.48
CA ASP A 120 -11.81 2.21 10.82
C ASP A 120 -10.71 3.26 10.84
N ILE A 121 -9.81 3.24 9.85
CA ILE A 121 -8.73 4.21 9.72
C ILE A 121 -9.29 5.63 9.51
N TRP A 122 -10.27 5.78 8.63
CA TRP A 122 -10.89 7.08 8.37
C TRP A 122 -11.58 7.63 9.63
N ASN A 123 -12.26 6.78 10.39
CA ASN A 123 -12.86 7.20 11.66
C ASN A 123 -11.79 7.58 12.69
N TRP A 124 -10.76 6.78 12.82
CA TRP A 124 -9.62 7.04 13.71
C TRP A 124 -8.92 8.35 13.35
N SER A 125 -8.76 8.66 12.08
CA SER A 125 -8.06 9.86 11.62
C SER A 125 -8.82 11.17 11.88
N LYS A 126 -10.08 11.10 12.29
CA LYS A 126 -10.81 12.28 12.72
C LYS A 126 -10.22 12.87 14.02
N GLU A 127 -9.60 12.05 14.84
CA GLU A 127 -9.02 12.43 16.13
C GLU A 127 -7.49 12.27 16.16
N ASN A 128 -6.89 11.79 15.09
CA ASN A 128 -5.45 11.50 15.03
C ASN A 128 -4.88 12.02 13.70
N LYS A 129 -3.84 12.84 13.78
CA LYS A 129 -3.28 13.47 12.59
C LYS A 129 -2.43 12.53 11.75
N ARG A 130 -2.83 12.36 10.51
CA ARG A 130 -2.04 11.68 9.49
C ARG A 130 -1.09 12.67 8.83
N ALA A 131 0.07 12.18 8.39
CA ALA A 131 1.06 13.00 7.67
C ALA A 131 0.70 13.20 6.20
N PHE A 132 -0.03 12.26 5.59
CA PHE A 132 -0.32 12.24 4.15
C PHE A 132 0.95 12.33 3.30
N THR A 133 1.98 11.60 3.73
CA THR A 133 3.25 11.45 2.99
C THR A 133 3.25 10.15 2.20
N THR A 134 3.45 9.03 2.87
CA THR A 134 3.37 7.70 2.24
C THR A 134 2.77 6.72 3.24
N ASP A 135 1.67 6.10 2.86
CA ASP A 135 1.05 5.02 3.61
C ASP A 135 1.14 3.75 2.78
N PHE A 136 1.05 2.57 3.41
CA PHE A 136 1.09 1.35 2.63
C PHE A 136 0.41 0.18 3.32
N GLU A 137 -0.09 -0.73 2.48
CA GLU A 137 -0.63 -2.02 2.89
C GLU A 137 0.44 -3.07 2.63
N LEU A 138 0.67 -3.96 3.58
CA LEU A 138 1.65 -5.04 3.48
C LEU A 138 0.93 -6.38 3.26
N TYR A 139 1.19 -6.97 2.10
CA TYR A 139 0.68 -8.28 1.71
C TYR A 139 1.84 -9.27 1.77
N ASP A 140 1.80 -10.15 2.75
CA ASP A 140 2.81 -11.20 2.93
C ASP A 140 2.16 -12.59 2.85
N GLU A 141 2.80 -13.63 3.41
CA GLU A 141 2.27 -14.99 3.37
C GLU A 141 0.90 -15.12 4.01
N ARG A 142 0.48 -14.18 4.87
CA ARG A 142 -0.87 -14.19 5.46
C ARG A 142 -1.96 -13.92 4.43
N THR A 143 -1.60 -13.53 3.21
CA THR A 143 -2.54 -13.27 2.11
C THR A 143 -2.52 -14.35 1.04
N PHE A 144 -1.78 -15.42 1.21
CA PHE A 144 -1.69 -16.50 0.22
C PHE A 144 -3.04 -17.22 0.03
N ASP A 145 -3.88 -17.27 1.07
CA ASP A 145 -5.27 -17.66 0.93
C ASP A 145 -6.13 -16.40 0.97
N PRO A 146 -6.65 -15.93 -0.18
CA PRO A 146 -7.41 -14.68 -0.23
C PRO A 146 -8.76 -14.75 0.47
N ASN A 147 -9.24 -15.93 0.83
CA ASN A 147 -10.49 -16.10 1.57
C ASN A 147 -10.28 -16.07 3.10
N ASP A 148 -9.04 -16.19 3.54
CA ASP A 148 -8.67 -16.18 4.96
C ASP A 148 -7.37 -15.39 5.13
N ALA A 149 -7.39 -14.14 4.69
CA ALA A 149 -6.22 -13.27 4.65
C ALA A 149 -6.17 -12.33 5.86
N GLN A 150 -4.99 -11.79 6.10
CA GLN A 150 -4.74 -10.76 7.09
C GLN A 150 -3.68 -9.80 6.56
N VAL A 151 -3.90 -8.50 6.73
CA VAL A 151 -3.03 -7.44 6.17
C VAL A 151 -2.70 -6.42 7.24
N ASP A 152 -1.48 -5.89 7.21
CA ASP A 152 -1.09 -4.74 8.02
C ASP A 152 -1.16 -3.48 7.15
N ILE A 153 -1.76 -2.42 7.69
CA ILE A 153 -1.85 -1.12 7.02
C ILE A 153 -1.06 -0.11 7.83
N TYR A 154 -0.07 0.50 7.21
CA TYR A 154 0.85 1.46 7.81
C TYR A 154 0.42 2.87 7.46
N ILE A 155 0.04 3.66 8.46
CA ILE A 155 -0.39 5.05 8.28
C ILE A 155 0.66 5.97 8.90
N ALA A 156 1.29 6.79 8.06
CA ALA A 156 2.31 7.74 8.53
C ALA A 156 1.67 8.83 9.38
N LEU A 157 2.27 9.09 10.53
CA LEU A 157 1.79 10.07 11.50
C LEU A 157 2.47 11.43 11.30
N ALA A 158 1.70 12.47 11.49
CA ALA A 158 2.20 13.85 11.45
C ALA A 158 3.10 14.16 12.65
#